data_cb934ead574be719d607b3d22f36326b
#
_entry.id   cb934ead574be719d607b3d22f36326b
#
_cell.length_a   1.000
_cell.length_b   1.000
_cell.length_c   1.000
_cell.angle_alpha   90.00
_cell.angle_beta   90.00
_cell.angle_gamma   90.00
#
_symmetry.space_group_name_H-M   'P 1'
#
loop_
_entity.id
_entity.type
_entity.pdbx_description
1 polymer ?
#
loop_
_entity_poly.entity_id
_entity_poly.type
_entity_poly.pdbx_seq_one_letter_code
_entity_poly.pdbx_strand_id
1 'polypeptide(L)' 'MLKINGKDEGEFIGKTVAQLLAAKGLKPERIAVELNGEILPKDKFDMVLRDGDSAEIVHFVGGG' A
#
# COMPACT_ATOMS: atom_id res chain seq x y z
N MET A 1 -13.08 -6.84 -4.32
CA MET A 1 -12.69 -5.44 -4.48
C MET A 1 -11.42 -5.18 -3.68
N LEU A 2 -10.47 -4.53 -4.27
CA LEU A 2 -9.26 -4.06 -3.56
C LEU A 2 -9.48 -2.62 -3.16
N LYS A 3 -9.35 -2.33 -1.86
CA LYS A 3 -9.52 -0.96 -1.36
C LYS A 3 -8.18 -0.43 -0.88
N ILE A 4 -7.88 0.81 -1.28
CA ILE A 4 -6.70 1.54 -0.81
C ILE A 4 -7.21 2.83 -0.20
N ASN A 5 -6.99 3.00 1.10
CA ASN A 5 -7.50 4.15 1.84
C ASN A 5 -9.01 4.34 1.60
N GLY A 6 -9.75 3.25 1.59
CA GLY A 6 -11.19 3.25 1.43
C GLY A 6 -11.70 3.39 0.01
N LYS A 7 -10.82 3.53 -0.97
CA LYS A 7 -11.22 3.66 -2.38
C LYS A 7 -10.99 2.36 -3.12
N ASP A 8 -11.90 2.02 -4.03
CA ASP A 8 -11.73 0.89 -4.92
C ASP A 8 -10.61 1.19 -5.91
N GLU A 9 -9.53 0.41 -5.86
CA GLU A 9 -8.42 0.53 -6.79
C GLU A 9 -8.09 -0.84 -7.37
N GLY A 10 -9.09 -1.48 -7.92
CA GLY A 10 -8.97 -2.83 -8.46
C GLY A 10 -7.93 -2.99 -9.55
N GLU A 11 -7.53 -1.90 -10.20
CA GLU A 11 -6.48 -1.97 -11.22
C GLU A 11 -5.15 -2.44 -10.64
N PHE A 12 -4.97 -2.37 -9.34
CA PHE A 12 -3.74 -2.84 -8.70
C PHE A 12 -3.80 -4.28 -8.23
N ILE A 13 -4.93 -4.97 -8.43
CA ILE A 13 -4.99 -6.40 -8.15
C ILE A 13 -3.96 -7.12 -9.03
N GLY A 14 -3.11 -7.93 -8.41
CA GLY A 14 -2.02 -8.61 -9.11
C GLY A 14 -0.72 -7.84 -9.15
N LYS A 15 -0.73 -6.60 -8.69
CA LYS A 15 0.49 -5.80 -8.58
C LYS A 15 1.03 -5.92 -7.17
N THR A 16 2.31 -5.61 -7.00
CA THR A 16 2.90 -5.60 -5.67
C THR A 16 2.60 -4.29 -4.97
N VAL A 17 2.75 -4.28 -3.65
CA VAL A 17 2.65 -3.04 -2.88
C VAL A 17 3.65 -2.02 -3.39
N ALA A 18 4.90 -2.45 -3.68
CA ALA A 18 5.91 -1.54 -4.21
C ALA A 18 5.47 -0.91 -5.53
N GLN A 19 4.84 -1.69 -6.41
CA GLN A 19 4.35 -1.16 -7.69
C GLN A 19 3.22 -0.15 -7.48
N LEU A 20 2.33 -0.42 -6.50
CA LEU A 20 1.28 0.53 -6.15
C LEU A 20 1.89 1.85 -5.69
N LEU A 21 2.87 1.80 -4.79
CA LEU A 21 3.50 3.02 -4.28
C LEU A 21 4.20 3.78 -5.39
N ALA A 22 4.92 3.08 -6.26
CA ALA A 22 5.60 3.72 -7.38
C ALA A 22 4.61 4.41 -8.31
N ALA A 23 3.48 3.76 -8.59
CA ALA A 23 2.47 4.34 -9.47
C ALA A 23 1.86 5.61 -8.88
N LYS A 24 1.81 5.70 -7.56
CA LYS A 24 1.28 6.89 -6.88
C LYS A 24 2.35 7.92 -6.55
N GLY A 25 3.60 7.68 -6.94
CA GLY A 25 4.69 8.59 -6.65
C GLY A 25 5.07 8.65 -5.18
N LEU A 26 4.78 7.61 -4.44
CA LEU A 26 5.05 7.57 -3.01
C LEU A 26 6.37 6.87 -2.75
N LYS A 27 7.14 7.43 -1.81
CA LYS A 27 8.43 6.87 -1.44
C LYS A 27 8.26 5.95 -0.25
N PRO A 28 8.67 4.68 -0.36
CA PRO A 28 8.45 3.72 0.72
C PRO A 28 9.01 4.19 2.07
N GLU A 29 10.12 4.90 2.06
CA GLU A 29 10.76 5.34 3.31
C GLU A 29 9.96 6.41 4.02
N ARG A 30 8.94 6.98 3.38
CA ARG A 30 8.14 8.07 3.96
C ARG A 30 6.74 7.65 4.33
N ILE A 31 6.44 6.37 4.22
CA ILE A 31 5.08 5.90 4.46
C ILE A 31 5.08 4.65 5.31
N ALA A 32 3.92 4.37 5.87
CA ALA A 32 3.62 3.08 6.47
C ALA A 32 2.43 2.48 5.75
N VAL A 33 2.41 1.18 5.60
CA VAL A 33 1.31 0.46 4.95
C VAL A 33 0.74 -0.53 5.95
N GLU A 34 -0.59 -0.49 6.11
CA GLU A 34 -1.31 -1.56 6.78
C GLU A 34 -2.04 -2.37 5.73
N LEU A 35 -1.95 -3.67 5.82
CA LEU A 35 -2.65 -4.56 4.91
C LEU A 35 -3.57 -5.43 5.74
N ASN A 36 -4.86 -5.30 5.52
CA ASN A 36 -5.89 -6.06 6.25
C ASN A 36 -5.73 -5.91 7.77
N GLY A 37 -5.44 -4.70 8.21
CA GLY A 37 -5.35 -4.38 9.62
C GLY A 37 -4.00 -4.65 10.27
N GLU A 38 -3.02 -5.10 9.52
CA GLU A 38 -1.69 -5.40 10.06
C GLU A 38 -0.64 -4.57 9.35
N ILE A 39 0.32 -4.09 10.12
CA ILE A 39 1.45 -3.34 9.55
C ILE A 39 2.23 -4.28 8.62
N LEU A 40 2.48 -3.80 7.41
CA LEU A 40 3.29 -4.54 6.44
C LEU A 40 4.71 -3.99 6.50
N PRO A 41 5.69 -4.83 6.91
CA PRO A 41 7.08 -4.36 6.94
C PRO A 41 7.57 -3.99 5.55
N LYS A 42 8.51 -3.05 5.48
CA LYS A 42 9.01 -2.57 4.19
C LYS A 42 9.67 -3.65 3.37
N ASP A 43 10.29 -4.63 4.02
CA ASP A 43 10.92 -5.73 3.30
C ASP A 43 9.89 -6.72 2.74
N LYS A 44 8.61 -6.48 2.99
CA LYS A 44 7.51 -7.29 2.44
C LYS A 44 6.71 -6.53 1.39
N PHE A 45 7.20 -5.42 0.90
CA PHE A 45 6.48 -4.63 -0.11
C PHE A 45 6.44 -5.33 -1.48
N ASP A 46 7.11 -6.45 -1.64
CA ASP A 46 6.96 -7.29 -2.82
C ASP A 46 5.73 -8.19 -2.77
N MET A 47 4.95 -8.08 -1.69
CA MET A 47 3.70 -8.84 -1.58
C MET A 47 2.70 -8.39 -2.64
N VAL A 48 2.03 -9.35 -3.27
CA VAL A 48 1.06 -9.08 -4.32
C VAL A 48 -0.28 -8.76 -3.70
N LEU A 49 -0.91 -7.69 -4.19
CA LEU A 49 -2.24 -7.29 -3.76
C LEU A 49 -3.29 -8.17 -4.43
N ARG A 50 -4.32 -8.52 -3.68
CA ARG A 50 -5.34 -9.46 -4.14
C ARG A 50 -6.72 -8.86 -4.02
N ASP A 51 -7.64 -9.39 -4.78
CA ASP A 51 -9.05 -9.07 -4.62
C ASP A 51 -9.47 -9.40 -3.19
N GLY A 52 -10.16 -8.47 -2.57
CA GLY A 52 -10.60 -8.61 -1.18
C GLY A 52 -9.67 -7.95 -0.17
N ASP A 53 -8.48 -7.55 -0.59
CA ASP A 53 -7.56 -6.87 0.33
C ASP A 53 -8.00 -5.44 0.60
N SER A 54 -7.63 -4.94 1.77
CA SER A 54 -7.83 -3.56 2.16
C SER A 54 -6.53 -3.03 2.73
N ALA A 55 -6.00 -1.99 2.12
CA ALA A 55 -4.74 -1.40 2.55
C ALA A 55 -4.94 0.05 2.96
N GLU A 56 -4.17 0.49 3.95
CA GLU A 56 -4.12 1.87 4.39
C GLU A 56 -2.69 2.35 4.22
N ILE A 57 -2.54 3.48 3.55
CA ILE A 57 -1.23 4.09 3.35
C ILE A 57 -1.20 5.39 4.14
N VAL A 58 -0.25 5.50 5.04
CA VAL A 58 -0.11 6.66 5.92
C VAL A 58 1.22 7.33 5.63
N HIS A 59 1.18 8.62 5.37
CA HIS A 59 2.39 9.42 5.18
C HIS A 59 2.92 9.89 6.52
N PHE A 60 4.22 9.79 6.70
CA PHE A 60 4.86 10.46 7.83
C PHE A 60 5.03 11.92 7.46
N VAL A 61 4.49 12.79 8.31
CA VAL A 61 4.50 14.21 8.06
C VAL A 61 5.58 14.85 8.92
N GLY A 62 6.19 15.87 8.37
CA GLY A 62 7.06 16.67 9.15
C GLY A 62 8.42 16.10 9.38
N GLY A 63 8.66 15.03 9.00
CA GLY A 63 9.89 14.33 9.07
C GLY A 63 11.01 15.12 9.75
N GLY A 64 10.92 15.56 10.57
CA GLY A 64 12.01 16.31 11.17
C GLY A 64 13.31 15.68 10.92
#